data_e325d44fad29c0ebad10b542d9f7be16
#
_entry.id   e325d44fad29c0ebad10b542d9f7be16
#
_cell.length_a   1.000
_cell.length_b   1.000
_cell.length_c   1.000
_cell.angle_alpha   90.00
_cell.angle_beta   90.00
_cell.angle_gamma   90.00
#
_symmetry.space_group_name_H-M   'P 1'
#
loop_
_entity.id
_entity.type
_entity.pdbx_description
1 polymer ?
#
loop_
_entity_poly.entity_id
_entity_poly.type
_entity_poly.pdbx_seq_one_letter_code
_entity_poly.pdbx_strand_id
1 'polypeptide(L)'
;GSEMCIRDRHQAWCYDFVSEWIVGENRQDLVEILRNVEEELILRKRFKQVPLDDLVGTEVFPCVNECILTQIMTEISNHIINVDMIINTVEKRRTLAWYDDVECYYEGILQVAKMQAFFLEHSAGFHTVEARNIWKEYTEDYYRMDTYYRHYHLAFGKSLTVGNDHLDDLFKQVTDKVEGLYTHWFLGELGNNWSDACADELAQYGRILLVPQQVDFYNQKVKNEDNRVFVIISDAFRYEVAASLAEQLRRETQSKVSLGSCAGIFPTVTKFGMAALLPHKQLSINERSNGDLQILADGMSTDAGNRDKVLKATNSNSVALKYKDIAPMRRAERSALVKGMDVVYIYHDKVDEASHTSDSMVFPACDDAIEEIKNIVRIIRNEFSGTRVYITADHGFLYTYSPLSEDSKVDKTCLLYTSPSPRDRTRS
;
A
#
# COMPACT_ATOMS: atom_id res chain seq x y z
N GLY A 1 58.66 8.77 3.84
CA GLY A 1 58.02 8.01 2.74
C GLY A 1 57.72 6.56 3.12
N SER A 2 58.68 5.86 3.81
CA SER A 2 58.52 4.44 4.14
C SER A 2 57.52 4.17 5.28
N GLU A 3 57.49 5.01 6.31
CA GLU A 3 56.57 4.84 7.44
C GLU A 3 55.12 5.10 7.05
N MET A 4 54.85 6.06 6.19
CA MET A 4 53.50 6.32 5.66
C MET A 4 53.01 5.14 4.79
N CYS A 5 53.87 4.57 3.93
CA CYS A 5 53.51 3.41 3.13
C CYS A 5 53.29 2.12 3.95
N ILE A 6 53.97 1.97 5.12
CA ILE A 6 53.75 0.86 6.03
C ILE A 6 52.41 1.02 6.76
N ARG A 7 52.08 2.23 7.22
CA ARG A 7 50.83 2.56 7.89
C ARG A 7 49.64 2.34 6.97
N ASP A 8 49.73 2.80 5.73
CA ASP A 8 48.65 2.64 4.72
C ASP A 8 48.45 1.15 4.37
N ARG A 9 49.50 0.33 4.30
CA ARG A 9 49.42 -1.10 4.08
C ARG A 9 48.75 -1.83 5.27
N HIS A 10 49.12 -1.48 6.50
CA HIS A 10 48.49 -2.05 7.69
C HIS A 10 47.00 -1.67 7.78
N GLN A 11 46.66 -0.46 7.41
CA GLN A 11 45.29 -0.01 7.36
C GLN A 11 44.47 -0.80 6.34
N ALA A 12 44.95 -0.98 5.12
CA ALA A 12 44.28 -1.77 4.09
C ALA A 12 44.08 -3.23 4.56
N TRP A 13 45.06 -3.83 5.15
CA TRP A 13 44.96 -5.18 5.72
C TRP A 13 43.90 -5.31 6.82
N CYS A 14 43.79 -4.32 7.69
CA CYS A 14 42.73 -4.30 8.70
C CYS A 14 41.32 -4.18 8.06
N TYR A 15 41.18 -3.37 7.03
CA TYR A 15 39.93 -3.25 6.30
C TYR A 15 39.57 -4.57 5.59
N ASP A 16 40.50 -5.18 4.86
CA ASP A 16 40.29 -6.45 4.18
C ASP A 16 39.87 -7.54 5.17
N PHE A 17 40.58 -7.64 6.29
CA PHE A 17 40.30 -8.63 7.34
C PHE A 17 38.88 -8.43 7.94
N VAL A 18 38.51 -7.19 8.28
CA VAL A 18 37.17 -6.90 8.83
C VAL A 18 36.11 -7.18 7.78
N SER A 19 36.31 -6.79 6.53
CA SER A 19 35.36 -7.02 5.43
C SER A 19 35.13 -8.52 5.18
N GLU A 20 36.17 -9.34 5.20
CA GLU A 20 36.03 -10.79 5.10
C GLU A 20 35.27 -11.37 6.31
N TRP A 21 35.52 -10.86 7.51
CA TRP A 21 34.82 -11.32 8.71
C TRP A 21 33.36 -10.95 8.73
N ILE A 22 32.97 -9.74 8.23
CA ILE A 22 31.60 -9.28 8.12
C ILE A 22 30.71 -10.26 7.33
N VAL A 23 31.26 -10.86 6.27
CA VAL A 23 30.52 -11.83 5.43
C VAL A 23 30.73 -13.29 5.87
N GLY A 24 31.57 -13.52 6.88
CA GLY A 24 31.91 -14.85 7.40
C GLY A 24 30.85 -15.45 8.33
N GLU A 25 30.99 -16.75 8.62
CA GLU A 25 30.10 -17.51 9.51
C GLU A 25 30.09 -16.99 10.95
N ASN A 26 31.19 -16.38 11.42
CA ASN A 26 31.37 -15.87 12.78
C ASN A 26 31.05 -14.35 12.90
N ARG A 27 30.11 -13.83 12.10
CA ARG A 27 29.70 -12.42 12.11
C ARG A 27 29.26 -11.94 13.50
N GLN A 28 28.62 -12.80 14.28
CA GLN A 28 28.14 -12.42 15.62
C GLN A 28 29.27 -12.09 16.60
N ASP A 29 30.35 -12.82 16.56
CA ASP A 29 31.53 -12.54 17.40
C ASP A 29 32.18 -11.20 17.02
N LEU A 30 32.18 -10.88 15.72
CA LEU A 30 32.66 -9.58 15.25
C LEU A 30 31.75 -8.43 15.76
N VAL A 31 30.41 -8.59 15.71
CA VAL A 31 29.47 -7.58 16.21
C VAL A 31 29.75 -7.26 17.68
N GLU A 32 30.00 -8.28 18.51
CA GLU A 32 30.29 -8.08 19.94
C GLU A 32 31.62 -7.33 20.13
N ILE A 33 32.66 -7.69 19.40
CA ILE A 33 33.94 -6.99 19.43
C ILE A 33 33.79 -5.55 18.99
N LEU A 34 33.09 -5.29 17.88
CA LEU A 34 32.90 -3.94 17.36
C LEU A 34 32.13 -3.07 18.34
N ARG A 35 31.06 -3.59 18.99
CA ARG A 35 30.33 -2.88 20.03
C ARG A 35 31.19 -2.50 21.21
N ASN A 36 32.02 -3.41 21.68
CA ASN A 36 32.98 -3.13 22.78
C ASN A 36 33.97 -2.02 22.37
N VAL A 37 34.47 -2.03 21.15
CA VAL A 37 35.32 -0.96 20.61
C VAL A 37 34.60 0.37 20.50
N GLU A 38 33.32 0.36 20.01
CA GLU A 38 32.49 1.54 19.92
C GLU A 38 32.30 2.21 21.29
N GLU A 39 32.07 1.43 22.33
CA GLU A 39 31.90 1.92 23.69
C GLU A 39 33.22 2.44 24.28
N GLU A 40 34.31 1.67 24.19
CA GLU A 40 35.61 2.06 24.72
C GLU A 40 36.16 3.34 24.07
N LEU A 41 35.98 3.48 22.76
CA LEU A 41 36.44 4.64 22.02
C LEU A 41 35.41 5.76 21.93
N ILE A 42 34.21 5.58 22.49
CA ILE A 42 33.07 6.53 22.46
C ILE A 42 32.79 6.98 21.01
N LEU A 43 32.74 6.05 20.06
CA LEU A 43 32.68 6.36 18.64
C LEU A 43 31.43 7.10 18.24
N ARG A 44 30.25 6.79 18.82
CA ARG A 44 28.99 7.53 18.58
C ARG A 44 29.14 9.04 18.83
N LYS A 45 29.84 9.44 19.89
CA LYS A 45 30.08 10.86 20.19
C LYS A 45 31.05 11.51 19.19
N ARG A 46 32.06 10.76 18.75
CA ARG A 46 33.04 11.24 17.76
C ARG A 46 32.39 11.39 16.39
N PHE A 47 31.62 10.42 15.95
CA PHE A 47 30.98 10.41 14.62
C PHE A 47 29.87 11.46 14.51
N LYS A 48 29.21 11.86 15.60
CA LYS A 48 28.26 12.98 15.58
C LYS A 48 28.86 14.31 15.11
N GLN A 49 30.17 14.46 15.14
CA GLN A 49 30.89 15.68 14.71
C GLN A 49 31.47 15.53 13.29
N VAL A 50 31.35 14.35 12.68
CA VAL A 50 31.85 14.08 11.35
C VAL A 50 30.78 14.47 10.33
N PRO A 51 31.15 15.18 9.25
CA PRO A 51 30.22 15.48 8.17
C PRO A 51 29.59 14.22 7.59
N LEU A 52 28.32 14.31 7.19
CA LEU A 52 27.54 13.17 6.67
C LEU A 52 28.25 12.51 5.48
N ASP A 53 28.79 13.30 4.56
CA ASP A 53 29.48 12.80 3.36
C ASP A 53 30.68 11.90 3.67
N ASP A 54 31.36 12.16 4.78
CA ASP A 54 32.50 11.36 5.24
C ASP A 54 32.05 10.04 5.90
N LEU A 55 30.82 9.99 6.46
CA LEU A 55 30.25 8.80 7.10
C LEU A 55 29.60 7.85 6.11
N VAL A 56 28.97 8.37 5.05
CA VAL A 56 28.11 7.60 4.15
C VAL A 56 28.81 6.42 3.49
N GLY A 57 30.11 6.53 3.22
CA GLY A 57 30.94 5.45 2.65
C GLY A 57 31.61 4.53 3.68
N THR A 58 31.43 4.75 4.98
CA THR A 58 32.11 4.01 6.06
C THR A 58 31.24 2.84 6.52
N GLU A 59 31.82 1.62 6.59
CA GLU A 59 31.06 0.41 6.88
C GLU A 59 31.59 -0.44 8.05
N VAL A 60 32.73 -0.08 8.65
CA VAL A 60 33.38 -0.93 9.67
C VAL A 60 32.51 -1.09 10.93
N PHE A 61 31.94 0.00 11.43
CA PHE A 61 31.22 0.02 12.69
C PHE A 61 29.71 0.16 12.51
N PRO A 62 28.90 -0.71 13.17
CA PRO A 62 27.41 -0.58 13.13
C PRO A 62 26.89 0.80 13.53
N CYS A 63 27.50 1.46 14.53
CA CYS A 63 27.08 2.79 15.02
C CYS A 63 27.16 3.90 13.98
N VAL A 64 27.83 3.70 12.84
CA VAL A 64 27.85 4.66 11.73
C VAL A 64 26.45 4.87 11.18
N ASN A 65 25.66 3.80 11.02
CA ASN A 65 24.28 3.91 10.58
C ASN A 65 23.42 4.71 11.57
N GLU A 66 23.58 4.47 12.87
CA GLU A 66 22.87 5.25 13.90
C GLU A 66 23.23 6.73 13.82
N CYS A 67 24.49 7.06 13.59
CA CYS A 67 24.94 8.46 13.48
C CYS A 67 24.38 9.15 12.23
N ILE A 68 24.40 8.47 11.08
CA ILE A 68 23.82 8.96 9.81
C ILE A 68 22.32 9.21 9.99
N LEU A 69 21.57 8.21 10.47
CA LEU A 69 20.14 8.28 10.67
C LEU A 69 19.77 9.38 11.68
N THR A 70 20.52 9.51 12.78
CA THR A 70 20.32 10.58 13.77
C THR A 70 20.46 11.96 13.13
N GLN A 71 21.48 12.20 12.32
CA GLN A 71 21.67 13.48 11.65
C GLN A 71 20.50 13.77 10.70
N ILE A 72 20.18 12.85 9.80
CA ILE A 72 19.13 13.04 8.80
C ILE A 72 17.75 13.22 9.46
N MET A 73 17.36 12.36 10.41
CA MET A 73 16.06 12.45 11.08
C MET A 73 15.94 13.72 11.92
N THR A 74 17.04 14.19 12.52
CA THR A 74 17.06 15.48 13.23
C THR A 74 16.83 16.65 12.25
N GLU A 75 17.45 16.64 11.08
CA GLU A 75 17.22 17.65 10.04
C GLU A 75 15.77 17.64 9.56
N ILE A 76 15.21 16.45 9.27
CA ILE A 76 13.80 16.30 8.87
C ILE A 76 12.87 16.85 9.95
N SER A 77 13.12 16.54 11.23
CA SER A 77 12.32 17.04 12.35
C SER A 77 12.38 18.57 12.49
N ASN A 78 13.49 19.16 12.09
CA ASN A 78 13.67 20.61 12.00
C ASN A 78 13.18 21.21 10.67
N HIS A 79 12.38 20.46 9.90
CA HIS A 79 11.83 20.85 8.59
C HIS A 79 12.88 21.08 7.49
N ILE A 80 14.07 20.53 7.61
CA ILE A 80 15.12 20.56 6.60
C ILE A 80 15.15 19.20 5.89
N ILE A 81 14.66 19.13 4.66
CA ILE A 81 14.62 17.89 3.88
C ILE A 81 15.39 18.10 2.58
N ASN A 82 16.61 17.60 2.56
CA ASN A 82 17.43 17.56 1.35
C ASN A 82 17.16 16.25 0.60
N VAL A 83 16.29 16.31 -0.41
CA VAL A 83 15.80 15.14 -1.15
C VAL A 83 16.95 14.35 -1.77
N ASP A 84 17.83 15.01 -2.52
CA ASP A 84 18.91 14.35 -3.24
C ASP A 84 19.92 13.71 -2.28
N MET A 85 20.25 14.40 -1.20
CA MET A 85 21.16 13.89 -0.17
C MET A 85 20.60 12.62 0.47
N ILE A 86 19.30 12.61 0.83
CA ILE A 86 18.67 11.45 1.45
C ILE A 86 18.67 10.26 0.47
N ILE A 87 18.22 10.47 -0.77
CA ILE A 87 18.16 9.41 -1.79
C ILE A 87 19.56 8.82 -2.01
N ASN A 88 20.56 9.66 -2.26
CA ASN A 88 21.94 9.22 -2.49
C ASN A 88 22.51 8.47 -1.28
N THR A 89 22.21 8.93 -0.06
CA THR A 89 22.64 8.26 1.16
C THR A 89 22.04 6.86 1.27
N VAL A 90 20.74 6.72 1.07
CA VAL A 90 20.06 5.41 1.15
C VAL A 90 20.59 4.46 0.08
N GLU A 91 20.77 4.91 -1.16
CA GLU A 91 21.29 4.09 -2.25
C GLU A 91 22.72 3.57 -1.95
N LYS A 92 23.59 4.43 -1.44
CA LYS A 92 24.93 4.02 -1.04
C LYS A 92 24.92 3.05 0.13
N ARG A 93 24.11 3.32 1.16
CA ARG A 93 24.05 2.49 2.37
C ARG A 93 23.49 1.10 2.12
N ARG A 94 22.56 0.93 1.16
CA ARG A 94 21.96 -0.38 0.81
C ARG A 94 22.98 -1.46 0.44
N THR A 95 24.15 -1.07 -0.05
CA THR A 95 25.19 -1.99 -0.49
C THR A 95 26.24 -2.27 0.58
N LEU A 96 26.17 -1.58 1.73
CA LEU A 96 27.16 -1.64 2.78
C LEU A 96 26.70 -2.53 3.94
N ALA A 97 27.67 -3.00 4.72
CA ALA A 97 27.43 -3.80 5.91
C ALA A 97 26.49 -3.06 6.91
N TRP A 98 25.77 -3.83 7.70
CA TRP A 98 24.89 -3.37 8.77
C TRP A 98 23.64 -2.59 8.30
N TYR A 99 23.39 -2.49 6.98
CA TYR A 99 22.18 -1.84 6.46
C TYR A 99 20.92 -2.58 6.91
N ASP A 100 20.91 -3.90 6.79
CA ASP A 100 19.74 -4.74 7.09
C ASP A 100 19.28 -4.60 8.55
N ASP A 101 20.19 -4.30 9.47
CA ASP A 101 19.87 -4.10 10.90
C ASP A 101 19.03 -2.85 11.17
N VAL A 102 19.06 -1.88 10.26
CA VAL A 102 18.39 -0.57 10.37
C VAL A 102 17.65 -0.16 9.07
N GLU A 103 17.43 -1.13 8.18
CA GLU A 103 16.77 -0.93 6.89
C GLU A 103 15.47 -0.12 7.00
N CYS A 104 14.63 -0.45 8.00
CA CYS A 104 13.35 0.21 8.18
C CYS A 104 13.46 1.74 8.34
N TYR A 105 14.47 2.24 9.03
CA TYR A 105 14.67 3.69 9.17
C TYR A 105 15.09 4.33 7.85
N TYR A 106 16.02 3.70 7.11
CA TYR A 106 16.43 4.18 5.79
C TYR A 106 15.29 4.17 4.78
N GLU A 107 14.52 3.09 4.73
CA GLU A 107 13.37 3.01 3.83
C GLU A 107 12.31 4.05 4.21
N GLY A 108 12.09 4.31 5.50
CA GLY A 108 11.16 5.34 5.96
C GLY A 108 11.58 6.75 5.55
N ILE A 109 12.84 7.16 5.82
CA ILE A 109 13.31 8.50 5.41
C ILE A 109 13.36 8.65 3.88
N LEU A 110 13.56 7.57 3.13
CA LEU A 110 13.44 7.58 1.68
C LEU A 110 12.02 7.94 1.24
N GLN A 111 10.99 7.41 1.92
CA GLN A 111 9.61 7.80 1.61
C GLN A 111 9.37 9.28 1.91
N VAL A 112 9.91 9.80 3.01
CA VAL A 112 9.83 11.25 3.34
C VAL A 112 10.47 12.10 2.24
N ALA A 113 11.63 11.70 1.73
CA ALA A 113 12.30 12.40 0.62
C ALA A 113 11.42 12.39 -0.65
N LYS A 114 10.79 11.26 -0.99
CA LYS A 114 9.87 11.14 -2.13
C LYS A 114 8.62 12.01 -1.94
N MET A 115 8.04 12.04 -0.74
CA MET A 115 6.90 12.90 -0.43
C MET A 115 7.26 14.37 -0.54
N GLN A 116 8.44 14.76 -0.07
CA GLN A 116 8.94 16.13 -0.20
C GLN A 116 9.20 16.51 -1.65
N ALA A 117 9.76 15.61 -2.47
CA ALA A 117 9.94 15.83 -3.90
C ALA A 117 8.61 16.09 -4.60
N PHE A 118 7.61 15.25 -4.31
CA PHE A 118 6.25 15.43 -4.81
C PHE A 118 5.64 16.77 -4.37
N PHE A 119 5.82 17.14 -3.09
CA PHE A 119 5.38 18.45 -2.60
C PHE A 119 6.01 19.61 -3.38
N LEU A 120 7.31 19.56 -3.63
CA LEU A 120 8.03 20.63 -4.36
C LEU A 120 7.54 20.72 -5.82
N GLU A 121 7.27 19.59 -6.46
CA GLU A 121 6.74 19.53 -7.82
C GLU A 121 5.32 20.13 -7.90
N HIS A 122 4.50 19.95 -6.87
CA HIS A 122 3.11 20.41 -6.80
C HIS A 122 2.88 21.55 -5.79
N SER A 123 3.92 22.32 -5.49
CA SER A 123 3.89 23.38 -4.46
C SER A 123 2.89 24.51 -4.74
N ALA A 124 2.44 24.67 -6.00
CA ALA A 124 1.38 25.60 -6.37
C ALA A 124 -0.03 25.12 -5.97
N GLY A 125 -0.17 23.88 -5.48
CA GLY A 125 -1.46 23.24 -5.17
C GLY A 125 -2.13 22.58 -6.37
N PHE A 126 -3.31 22.04 -6.14
CA PHE A 126 -4.12 21.34 -7.14
C PHE A 126 -5.26 22.27 -7.57
N HIS A 127 -5.28 22.70 -8.84
CA HIS A 127 -6.22 23.70 -9.34
C HIS A 127 -7.00 23.25 -10.59
N THR A 128 -7.02 21.95 -10.83
CA THR A 128 -7.74 21.37 -11.96
C THR A 128 -9.25 21.55 -11.77
N VAL A 129 -9.97 21.99 -12.78
CA VAL A 129 -11.39 22.35 -12.68
C VAL A 129 -12.32 21.18 -13.00
N GLU A 130 -11.92 20.31 -13.95
CA GLU A 130 -12.76 19.20 -14.40
C GLU A 130 -12.46 17.91 -13.64
N ALA A 131 -13.49 17.27 -13.09
CA ALA A 131 -13.37 16.02 -12.33
C ALA A 131 -12.61 14.92 -13.09
N ARG A 132 -12.87 14.74 -14.39
CA ARG A 132 -12.17 13.75 -15.22
C ARG A 132 -10.67 14.00 -15.35
N ASN A 133 -10.23 15.26 -15.30
CA ASN A 133 -8.82 15.61 -15.40
C ASN A 133 -8.12 15.36 -14.06
N ILE A 134 -8.75 15.68 -12.93
CA ILE A 134 -8.24 15.30 -11.60
C ILE A 134 -8.15 13.77 -11.50
N TRP A 135 -9.16 13.04 -11.98
CA TRP A 135 -9.14 11.58 -12.06
C TRP A 135 -7.92 11.06 -12.83
N LYS A 136 -7.66 11.66 -13.99
CA LYS A 136 -6.52 11.29 -14.82
C LYS A 136 -5.20 11.56 -14.11
N GLU A 137 -5.02 12.76 -13.55
CA GLU A 137 -3.82 13.16 -12.82
C GLU A 137 -3.59 12.25 -11.60
N TYR A 138 -4.66 11.90 -10.87
CA TYR A 138 -4.55 10.97 -9.76
C TYR A 138 -4.09 9.58 -10.22
N THR A 139 -4.69 9.04 -11.27
CA THR A 139 -4.38 7.68 -11.75
C THR A 139 -3.04 7.58 -12.49
N GLU A 140 -2.50 8.69 -13.00
CA GLU A 140 -1.20 8.74 -13.65
C GLU A 140 -0.06 9.07 -12.68
N ASP A 141 -0.31 9.89 -11.66
CA ASP A 141 0.74 10.46 -10.81
C ASP A 141 0.39 10.50 -9.31
N TYR A 142 -0.73 11.14 -8.92
CA TYR A 142 -0.95 11.53 -7.52
C TYR A 142 -1.09 10.34 -6.55
N TYR A 143 -1.52 9.16 -7.04
CA TYR A 143 -1.60 7.94 -6.21
C TYR A 143 -0.26 7.55 -5.58
N ARG A 144 0.87 8.04 -6.13
CA ARG A 144 2.21 7.78 -5.58
C ARG A 144 2.36 8.35 -4.18
N MET A 145 1.68 9.45 -3.89
CA MET A 145 1.71 10.04 -2.55
C MET A 145 1.09 9.10 -1.50
N ASP A 146 -0.02 8.43 -1.86
CA ASP A 146 -0.61 7.38 -1.03
C ASP A 146 0.34 6.20 -0.82
N THR A 147 1.07 5.81 -1.88
CA THR A 147 2.07 4.72 -1.81
C THR A 147 3.22 5.10 -0.87
N TYR A 148 3.75 6.31 -0.96
CA TYR A 148 4.84 6.77 -0.09
C TYR A 148 4.41 6.81 1.36
N TYR A 149 3.22 7.32 1.63
CA TYR A 149 2.64 7.37 2.97
C TYR A 149 2.48 5.96 3.57
N ARG A 150 1.91 5.02 2.81
CA ARG A 150 1.77 3.62 3.24
C ARG A 150 3.13 2.99 3.54
N HIS A 151 4.10 3.13 2.64
CA HIS A 151 5.44 2.57 2.83
C HIS A 151 6.18 3.20 4.02
N TYR A 152 6.00 4.51 4.27
CA TYR A 152 6.53 5.13 5.48
C TYR A 152 5.98 4.48 6.75
N HIS A 153 4.67 4.31 6.85
CA HIS A 153 4.06 3.70 8.03
C HIS A 153 4.37 2.20 8.18
N LEU A 154 4.60 1.48 7.09
CA LEU A 154 5.14 0.12 7.14
C LEU A 154 6.55 0.10 7.73
N ALA A 155 7.40 1.00 7.29
CA ALA A 155 8.77 1.15 7.81
C ALA A 155 8.76 1.54 9.29
N PHE A 156 7.90 2.50 9.66
CA PHE A 156 7.71 2.92 11.06
C PHE A 156 7.21 1.76 11.95
N GLY A 157 6.23 0.98 11.48
CA GLY A 157 5.76 -0.20 12.22
C GLY A 157 6.85 -1.26 12.43
N LYS A 158 7.73 -1.46 11.42
CA LYS A 158 8.88 -2.36 11.53
C LYS A 158 9.92 -1.84 12.52
N SER A 159 10.18 -0.54 12.59
CA SER A 159 11.19 0.03 13.49
C SER A 159 10.91 -0.30 14.95
N LEU A 160 9.64 -0.31 15.35
CA LEU A 160 9.22 -0.64 16.71
C LEU A 160 9.61 -2.06 17.15
N THR A 161 9.99 -2.93 16.21
CA THR A 161 10.47 -4.29 16.48
C THR A 161 12.00 -4.39 16.56
N VAL A 162 12.72 -3.35 16.11
CA VAL A 162 14.19 -3.32 16.12
C VAL A 162 14.74 -3.03 17.53
N GLY A 163 14.02 -2.22 18.31
CA GLY A 163 14.36 -1.92 19.69
C GLY A 163 15.53 -0.93 19.84
N ASN A 164 15.61 0.07 18.99
CA ASN A 164 16.54 1.20 19.12
C ASN A 164 15.79 2.45 19.58
N ASP A 165 15.63 2.59 20.90
CA ASP A 165 14.83 3.66 21.52
C ASP A 165 15.19 5.06 21.01
N HIS A 166 16.49 5.34 20.78
CA HIS A 166 16.94 6.65 20.31
C HIS A 166 16.50 6.95 18.87
N LEU A 167 16.63 5.98 17.98
CA LEU A 167 16.18 6.12 16.59
C LEU A 167 14.65 6.12 16.52
N ASP A 168 13.97 5.35 17.35
CA ASP A 168 12.51 5.28 17.39
C ASP A 168 11.91 6.63 17.84
N ASP A 169 12.50 7.28 18.85
CA ASP A 169 12.06 8.61 19.28
C ASP A 169 12.23 9.67 18.19
N LEU A 170 13.34 9.64 17.43
CA LEU A 170 13.55 10.53 16.30
C LEU A 170 12.59 10.20 15.15
N PHE A 171 12.39 8.92 14.86
CA PHE A 171 11.51 8.49 13.79
C PHE A 171 10.06 8.87 14.07
N LYS A 172 9.64 8.83 15.32
CA LYS A 172 8.35 9.36 15.75
C LYS A 172 8.20 10.86 15.49
N GLN A 173 9.26 11.66 15.72
CA GLN A 173 9.24 13.08 15.38
C GLN A 173 9.16 13.32 13.86
N VAL A 174 9.77 12.46 13.05
CA VAL A 174 9.65 12.50 11.58
C VAL A 174 8.20 12.27 11.15
N THR A 175 7.41 11.49 11.90
CA THR A 175 6.00 11.24 11.60
C THR A 175 5.18 12.53 11.53
N ASP A 176 5.45 13.52 12.37
CA ASP A 176 4.75 14.81 12.34
C ASP A 176 4.93 15.52 11.00
N LYS A 177 6.13 15.40 10.40
CA LYS A 177 6.38 15.96 9.06
C LYS A 177 5.65 15.19 7.96
N VAL A 178 5.59 13.88 8.08
CA VAL A 178 4.85 13.01 7.16
C VAL A 178 3.35 13.34 7.18
N GLU A 179 2.77 13.49 8.38
CA GLU A 179 1.37 13.90 8.54
C GLU A 179 1.12 15.30 7.95
N GLY A 180 2.06 16.22 8.12
CA GLY A 180 1.99 17.56 7.50
C GLY A 180 1.93 17.49 5.98
N LEU A 181 2.78 16.68 5.35
CA LEU A 181 2.83 16.51 3.90
C LEU A 181 1.63 15.75 3.34
N TYR A 182 1.18 14.69 4.03
CA TYR A 182 0.11 13.84 3.53
C TYR A 182 -1.27 14.32 3.95
N THR A 183 -1.54 14.34 5.27
CA THR A 183 -2.89 14.60 5.78
C THR A 183 -3.29 16.07 5.62
N HIS A 184 -2.40 17.01 5.99
CA HIS A 184 -2.74 18.42 5.99
C HIS A 184 -2.62 19.05 4.62
N TRP A 185 -1.58 18.73 3.86
CA TRP A 185 -1.39 19.33 2.54
C TRP A 185 -2.06 18.48 1.45
N PHE A 186 -1.57 17.27 1.19
CA PHE A 186 -2.02 16.47 0.04
C PHE A 186 -3.50 16.13 0.08
N LEU A 187 -3.97 15.51 1.16
CA LEU A 187 -5.39 15.16 1.29
C LEU A 187 -6.28 16.40 1.41
N GLY A 188 -5.81 17.46 2.10
CA GLY A 188 -6.56 18.69 2.23
C GLY A 188 -6.75 19.41 0.89
N GLU A 189 -5.67 19.69 0.18
CA GLU A 189 -5.70 20.41 -1.10
C GLU A 189 -6.38 19.59 -2.21
N LEU A 190 -5.98 18.32 -2.38
CA LEU A 190 -6.57 17.46 -3.40
C LEU A 190 -8.03 17.13 -3.11
N GLY A 191 -8.38 16.88 -1.83
CA GLY A 191 -9.75 16.59 -1.42
C GLY A 191 -10.69 17.76 -1.66
N ASN A 192 -10.27 18.99 -1.36
CA ASN A 192 -11.04 20.20 -1.66
C ASN A 192 -11.21 20.37 -3.17
N ASN A 193 -10.12 20.28 -3.94
CA ASN A 193 -10.17 20.41 -5.40
C ASN A 193 -11.09 19.34 -6.04
N TRP A 194 -11.00 18.09 -5.57
CA TRP A 194 -11.87 17.00 -6.02
C TRP A 194 -13.35 17.24 -5.68
N SER A 195 -13.63 17.63 -4.44
CA SER A 195 -15.01 17.88 -3.99
C SER A 195 -15.67 19.00 -4.78
N ASP A 196 -14.95 20.09 -5.01
CA ASP A 196 -15.44 21.22 -5.79
C ASP A 196 -15.71 20.83 -7.25
N ALA A 197 -14.77 20.09 -7.87
CA ALA A 197 -14.90 19.66 -9.25
C ALA A 197 -16.04 18.64 -9.49
N CYS A 198 -16.37 17.83 -8.47
CA CYS A 198 -17.38 16.78 -8.59
C CYS A 198 -18.78 17.21 -8.14
N ALA A 199 -18.93 18.32 -7.41
CA ALA A 199 -20.18 18.69 -6.73
C ALA A 199 -21.39 18.70 -7.66
N ASP A 200 -21.30 19.36 -8.80
CA ASP A 200 -22.41 19.49 -9.75
C ASP A 200 -22.76 18.16 -10.42
N GLU A 201 -21.75 17.37 -10.84
CA GLU A 201 -21.98 16.06 -11.47
C GLU A 201 -22.62 15.07 -10.50
N LEU A 202 -22.15 15.05 -9.25
CA LEU A 202 -22.72 14.18 -8.21
C LEU A 202 -24.13 14.60 -7.83
N ALA A 203 -24.41 15.91 -7.69
CA ALA A 203 -25.75 16.41 -7.39
C ALA A 203 -26.77 16.12 -8.51
N GLN A 204 -26.35 16.25 -9.77
CA GLN A 204 -27.23 16.09 -10.91
C GLN A 204 -27.39 14.65 -11.38
N TYR A 205 -26.31 13.87 -11.37
CA TYR A 205 -26.24 12.54 -12.01
C TYR A 205 -25.96 11.40 -11.02
N GLY A 206 -25.58 11.70 -9.77
CA GLY A 206 -25.17 10.72 -8.77
C GLY A 206 -23.86 9.97 -9.12
N ARG A 207 -23.11 10.47 -10.11
CA ARG A 207 -21.86 9.86 -10.59
C ARG A 207 -20.96 10.87 -11.29
N ILE A 208 -19.69 10.57 -11.39
CA ILE A 208 -18.73 11.34 -12.19
C ILE A 208 -18.87 10.91 -13.66
N LEU A 209 -18.99 11.86 -14.56
CA LEU A 209 -19.15 11.60 -15.99
C LEU A 209 -17.79 11.41 -16.69
N LEU A 210 -17.83 10.79 -17.88
CA LEU A 210 -16.68 10.63 -18.77
C LEU A 210 -15.48 9.86 -18.17
N VAL A 211 -15.74 9.10 -17.11
CA VAL A 211 -14.78 8.12 -16.56
C VAL A 211 -15.42 6.73 -16.57
N PRO A 212 -14.64 5.63 -16.66
CA PRO A 212 -15.20 4.30 -16.55
C PRO A 212 -15.95 4.10 -15.24
N GLN A 213 -17.11 3.44 -15.30
CA GLN A 213 -17.94 3.22 -14.13
C GLN A 213 -17.87 1.77 -13.66
N GLN A 214 -17.84 1.54 -12.37
CA GLN A 214 -17.82 0.21 -11.77
C GLN A 214 -19.09 -0.60 -12.13
N VAL A 215 -20.25 0.06 -12.21
CA VAL A 215 -21.52 -0.59 -12.58
C VAL A 215 -21.52 -1.19 -13.98
N ASP A 216 -20.64 -0.74 -14.86
CA ASP A 216 -20.50 -1.26 -16.22
C ASP A 216 -19.51 -2.43 -16.33
N PHE A 217 -18.83 -2.78 -15.24
CA PHE A 217 -17.72 -3.74 -15.25
C PHE A 217 -18.09 -5.07 -15.90
N TYR A 218 -19.18 -5.71 -15.48
CA TYR A 218 -19.58 -7.00 -16.04
C TYR A 218 -19.85 -6.92 -17.53
N ASN A 219 -20.62 -5.92 -17.96
CA ASN A 219 -20.99 -5.75 -19.37
C ASN A 219 -19.80 -5.41 -20.26
N GLN A 220 -18.85 -4.62 -19.77
CA GLN A 220 -17.69 -4.18 -20.55
C GLN A 220 -16.52 -5.18 -20.55
N LYS A 221 -16.30 -5.90 -19.43
CA LYS A 221 -15.10 -6.72 -19.23
C LYS A 221 -15.36 -8.23 -19.23
N VAL A 222 -16.56 -8.67 -18.86
CA VAL A 222 -16.82 -10.09 -18.64
C VAL A 222 -17.74 -10.67 -19.74
N LYS A 223 -18.85 -9.98 -20.01
CA LYS A 223 -19.93 -10.49 -20.86
C LYS A 223 -19.51 -10.88 -22.27
N ASN A 224 -18.60 -10.13 -22.86
CA ASN A 224 -18.23 -10.25 -24.28
C ASN A 224 -16.85 -10.91 -24.49
N GLU A 225 -16.29 -11.53 -23.46
CA GLU A 225 -15.03 -12.27 -23.59
C GLU A 225 -15.28 -13.66 -24.20
N ASP A 226 -14.57 -13.96 -25.25
CA ASP A 226 -14.68 -15.25 -25.96
C ASP A 226 -14.04 -16.41 -25.17
N ASN A 227 -13.13 -16.09 -24.26
CA ASN A 227 -12.41 -17.06 -23.47
C ASN A 227 -12.95 -17.10 -22.03
N ARG A 228 -12.64 -18.19 -21.34
CA ARG A 228 -12.87 -18.30 -19.90
C ARG A 228 -12.28 -17.09 -19.13
N VAL A 229 -13.08 -16.46 -18.32
CA VAL A 229 -12.73 -15.27 -17.56
C VAL A 229 -12.66 -15.57 -16.07
N PHE A 230 -11.60 -15.14 -15.44
CA PHE A 230 -11.43 -15.11 -13.98
C PHE A 230 -11.49 -13.66 -13.49
N VAL A 231 -12.30 -13.40 -12.49
CA VAL A 231 -12.43 -12.10 -11.84
C VAL A 231 -12.06 -12.26 -10.39
N ILE A 232 -11.00 -11.60 -9.96
CA ILE A 232 -10.61 -11.50 -8.55
C ILE A 232 -11.16 -10.18 -8.04
N ILE A 233 -12.03 -10.22 -7.03
CA ILE A 233 -12.57 -9.05 -6.34
C ILE A 233 -11.95 -9.03 -4.95
N SER A 234 -11.07 -8.06 -4.71
CA SER A 234 -10.44 -7.85 -3.42
C SER A 234 -11.13 -6.70 -2.69
N ASP A 235 -11.71 -7.00 -1.53
CA ASP A 235 -12.44 -6.04 -0.70
C ASP A 235 -11.50 -4.97 -0.16
N ALA A 236 -11.91 -3.70 -0.29
CA ALA A 236 -11.15 -2.52 0.11
C ALA A 236 -9.75 -2.40 -0.56
N PHE A 237 -9.56 -2.93 -1.77
CA PHE A 237 -8.27 -2.92 -2.47
C PHE A 237 -8.10 -1.62 -3.27
N ARG A 238 -7.51 -0.60 -2.63
CA ARG A 238 -7.40 0.74 -3.21
C ARG A 238 -6.42 0.83 -4.39
N TYR A 239 -6.55 1.90 -5.19
CA TYR A 239 -5.86 2.07 -6.46
C TYR A 239 -4.33 1.98 -6.36
N GLU A 240 -3.68 2.64 -5.36
CA GLU A 240 -2.23 2.62 -5.23
C GLU A 240 -1.68 1.22 -4.92
N VAL A 241 -2.45 0.41 -4.18
CA VAL A 241 -2.09 -1.00 -3.90
C VAL A 241 -2.22 -1.83 -5.17
N ALA A 242 -3.27 -1.58 -5.98
CA ALA A 242 -3.42 -2.20 -7.28
C ALA A 242 -2.31 -1.80 -8.27
N ALA A 243 -1.85 -0.54 -8.21
CA ALA A 243 -0.71 -0.06 -9.01
C ALA A 243 0.59 -0.78 -8.61
N SER A 244 0.82 -0.95 -7.30
CA SER A 244 1.96 -1.71 -6.77
C SER A 244 1.92 -3.18 -7.20
N LEU A 245 0.75 -3.82 -7.13
CA LEU A 245 0.54 -5.20 -7.64
C LEU A 245 0.81 -5.29 -9.13
N ALA A 246 0.30 -4.36 -9.93
CA ALA A 246 0.48 -4.37 -11.38
C ALA A 246 1.95 -4.24 -11.77
N GLU A 247 2.72 -3.42 -11.05
CA GLU A 247 4.16 -3.29 -11.26
C GLU A 247 4.91 -4.58 -10.93
N GLN A 248 4.59 -5.23 -9.80
CA GLN A 248 5.19 -6.50 -9.41
C GLN A 248 4.86 -7.60 -10.43
N LEU A 249 3.61 -7.72 -10.87
CA LEU A 249 3.21 -8.70 -11.87
C LEU A 249 3.92 -8.49 -13.22
N ARG A 250 4.18 -7.24 -13.65
CA ARG A 250 4.97 -6.94 -14.85
C ARG A 250 6.41 -7.42 -14.74
N ARG A 251 7.02 -7.26 -13.57
CA ARG A 251 8.42 -7.70 -13.32
C ARG A 251 8.55 -9.21 -13.16
N GLU A 252 7.59 -9.85 -12.49
CA GLU A 252 7.68 -11.25 -12.09
C GLU A 252 7.08 -12.22 -13.09
N THR A 253 6.29 -11.74 -14.05
CA THR A 253 5.60 -12.61 -14.99
C THR A 253 5.84 -12.18 -16.45
N GLN A 254 5.71 -13.13 -17.37
CA GLN A 254 5.71 -12.86 -18.82
C GLN A 254 4.31 -12.45 -19.33
N SER A 255 3.36 -12.18 -18.43
CA SER A 255 1.99 -11.83 -18.79
C SER A 255 1.91 -10.36 -19.21
N LYS A 256 1.01 -10.07 -20.15
CA LYS A 256 0.66 -8.66 -20.44
C LYS A 256 -0.22 -8.14 -19.30
N VAL A 257 0.31 -7.19 -18.56
CA VAL A 257 -0.39 -6.55 -17.43
C VAL A 257 -0.75 -5.11 -17.78
N SER A 258 -2.02 -4.76 -17.70
CA SER A 258 -2.52 -3.38 -17.84
C SER A 258 -3.21 -2.95 -16.55
N LEU A 259 -2.95 -1.72 -16.14
CA LEU A 259 -3.65 -1.07 -15.03
C LEU A 259 -4.70 -0.14 -15.62
N GLY A 260 -5.90 -0.16 -15.08
CA GLY A 260 -7.00 0.75 -15.39
C GLY A 260 -7.67 1.22 -14.12
N SER A 261 -8.63 2.12 -14.27
CA SER A 261 -9.42 2.66 -13.15
C SER A 261 -10.89 2.71 -13.52
N CYS A 262 -11.75 2.63 -12.52
CA CYS A 262 -13.18 2.90 -12.66
C CYS A 262 -13.72 3.60 -11.41
N ALA A 263 -14.68 4.50 -11.59
CA ALA A 263 -15.36 5.16 -10.49
C ALA A 263 -16.25 4.16 -9.75
N GLY A 264 -16.09 4.04 -8.45
CA GLY A 264 -16.96 3.27 -7.59
C GLY A 264 -18.39 3.82 -7.58
N ILE A 265 -19.36 2.96 -7.37
CA ILE A 265 -20.73 3.38 -7.13
C ILE A 265 -20.83 4.12 -5.78
N PHE A 266 -21.65 5.16 -5.71
CA PHE A 266 -21.95 5.84 -4.44
C PHE A 266 -23.20 5.27 -3.75
N PRO A 267 -23.11 5.09 -2.43
CA PRO A 267 -21.96 5.23 -1.54
C PRO A 267 -20.91 4.13 -1.76
N THR A 268 -19.63 4.48 -1.61
CA THR A 268 -18.47 3.58 -1.83
C THR A 268 -18.27 2.64 -0.65
N VAL A 269 -19.18 1.70 -0.48
CA VAL A 269 -19.15 0.67 0.58
C VAL A 269 -19.41 -0.71 0.01
N THR A 270 -18.96 -1.76 0.70
CA THR A 270 -18.97 -3.16 0.26
C THR A 270 -20.30 -3.60 -0.35
N LYS A 271 -21.44 -3.28 0.28
CA LYS A 271 -22.76 -3.71 -0.22
C LYS A 271 -23.04 -3.21 -1.63
N PHE A 272 -22.74 -1.95 -1.92
CA PHE A 272 -22.97 -1.34 -3.22
C PHE A 272 -21.90 -1.74 -4.24
N GLY A 273 -20.64 -1.68 -3.87
CA GLY A 273 -19.52 -2.04 -4.76
C GLY A 273 -19.58 -3.49 -5.22
N MET A 274 -19.84 -4.41 -4.30
CA MET A 274 -19.99 -5.83 -4.66
C MET A 274 -21.19 -6.06 -5.59
N ALA A 275 -22.30 -5.35 -5.38
CA ALA A 275 -23.48 -5.44 -6.26
C ALA A 275 -23.16 -4.87 -7.66
N ALA A 276 -22.44 -3.77 -7.73
CA ALA A 276 -22.06 -3.11 -8.98
C ALA A 276 -21.19 -3.98 -9.88
N LEU A 277 -20.40 -4.88 -9.33
CA LEU A 277 -19.52 -5.79 -10.06
C LEU A 277 -20.23 -7.06 -10.59
N LEU A 278 -21.46 -7.30 -10.15
CA LEU A 278 -22.27 -8.43 -10.64
C LEU A 278 -23.04 -8.08 -11.91
N PRO A 279 -23.47 -9.08 -12.72
CA PRO A 279 -24.33 -8.83 -13.86
C PRO A 279 -25.68 -8.25 -13.43
N HIS A 280 -26.08 -7.16 -14.05
CA HIS A 280 -27.38 -6.52 -13.83
C HIS A 280 -27.73 -5.60 -14.99
N LYS A 281 -29.03 -5.35 -15.18
CA LYS A 281 -29.55 -4.25 -15.98
C LYS A 281 -29.90 -3.07 -15.10
N GLN A 282 -30.40 -3.36 -13.89
CA GLN A 282 -30.80 -2.36 -12.90
C GLN A 282 -30.42 -2.82 -11.50
N LEU A 283 -29.83 -1.91 -10.73
CA LEU A 283 -29.68 -2.06 -9.27
C LEU A 283 -30.85 -1.34 -8.58
N SER A 284 -31.38 -1.95 -7.54
CA SER A 284 -32.41 -1.37 -6.69
C SER A 284 -32.11 -1.62 -5.22
N ILE A 285 -32.66 -0.75 -4.37
CA ILE A 285 -32.51 -0.83 -2.92
C ILE A 285 -33.81 -1.34 -2.33
N ASN A 286 -33.72 -2.33 -1.48
CA ASN A 286 -34.81 -2.83 -0.67
C ASN A 286 -34.46 -2.62 0.81
N GLU A 287 -35.28 -1.87 1.53
CA GLU A 287 -35.12 -1.66 2.97
C GLU A 287 -35.81 -2.82 3.70
N ARG A 288 -35.03 -3.55 4.52
CA ARG A 288 -35.54 -4.62 5.37
C ARG A 288 -36.24 -4.05 6.60
N SER A 289 -37.09 -4.84 7.21
CA SER A 289 -37.87 -4.46 8.42
C SER A 289 -37.00 -4.04 9.62
N ASN A 290 -35.72 -4.42 9.63
CA ASN A 290 -34.74 -4.01 10.63
C ASN A 290 -33.97 -2.72 10.26
N GLY A 291 -34.34 -2.03 9.16
CA GLY A 291 -33.66 -0.85 8.66
C GLY A 291 -32.38 -1.13 7.85
N ASP A 292 -32.01 -2.43 7.66
CA ASP A 292 -30.86 -2.78 6.86
C ASP A 292 -31.16 -2.68 5.36
N LEU A 293 -30.23 -2.07 4.59
CA LEU A 293 -30.37 -1.92 3.16
C LEU A 293 -29.86 -3.16 2.44
N GLN A 294 -30.69 -3.73 1.59
CA GLN A 294 -30.36 -4.81 0.67
C GLN A 294 -30.28 -4.30 -0.74
N ILE A 295 -29.20 -4.61 -1.43
CA ILE A 295 -29.03 -4.24 -2.84
C ILE A 295 -29.46 -5.42 -3.71
N LEU A 296 -30.32 -5.14 -4.67
CA LEU A 296 -30.86 -6.12 -5.60
C LEU A 296 -30.35 -5.87 -7.02
N ALA A 297 -29.87 -6.93 -7.67
CA ALA A 297 -29.57 -6.95 -9.09
C ALA A 297 -30.73 -7.61 -9.83
N ASP A 298 -31.46 -6.84 -10.64
CA ASP A 298 -32.66 -7.29 -11.35
C ASP A 298 -33.65 -8.05 -10.44
N GLY A 299 -33.83 -7.54 -9.19
CA GLY A 299 -34.71 -8.13 -8.18
C GLY A 299 -34.09 -9.26 -7.34
N MET A 300 -32.89 -9.72 -7.65
CA MET A 300 -32.18 -10.75 -6.87
C MET A 300 -31.22 -10.12 -5.85
N SER A 301 -31.19 -10.66 -4.64
CA SER A 301 -30.25 -10.24 -3.60
C SER A 301 -28.80 -10.45 -4.02
N THR A 302 -27.96 -9.43 -3.76
CA THR A 302 -26.52 -9.45 -4.01
C THR A 302 -25.69 -9.76 -2.76
N ASP A 303 -26.34 -10.14 -1.66
CA ASP A 303 -25.68 -10.58 -0.45
C ASP A 303 -24.72 -11.75 -0.74
N ALA A 304 -23.67 -11.88 0.05
CA ALA A 304 -22.56 -12.83 -0.20
C ALA A 304 -23.04 -14.25 -0.56
N GLY A 305 -24.06 -14.78 0.13
CA GLY A 305 -24.62 -16.11 -0.14
C GLY A 305 -25.43 -16.24 -1.44
N ASN A 306 -25.75 -15.11 -2.11
CA ASN A 306 -26.55 -15.10 -3.33
C ASN A 306 -25.78 -14.71 -4.59
N ARG A 307 -24.54 -14.25 -4.48
CA ARG A 307 -23.72 -13.78 -5.61
C ARG A 307 -23.55 -14.86 -6.69
N ASP A 308 -23.38 -16.11 -6.29
CA ASP A 308 -23.32 -17.26 -7.22
C ASP A 308 -24.62 -17.43 -8.03
N LYS A 309 -25.77 -17.24 -7.39
CA LYS A 309 -27.08 -17.29 -8.08
C LYS A 309 -27.25 -16.15 -9.08
N VAL A 310 -26.81 -14.95 -8.71
CA VAL A 310 -26.88 -13.77 -9.61
C VAL A 310 -26.01 -14.01 -10.86
N LEU A 311 -24.80 -14.53 -10.72
CA LEU A 311 -23.94 -14.89 -11.84
C LEU A 311 -24.59 -15.93 -12.74
N LYS A 312 -25.09 -17.03 -12.15
CA LYS A 312 -25.72 -18.14 -12.86
C LYS A 312 -27.01 -17.76 -13.59
N ALA A 313 -27.74 -16.78 -13.09
CA ALA A 313 -28.93 -16.26 -13.77
C ALA A 313 -28.61 -15.59 -15.12
N THR A 314 -27.40 -15.06 -15.28
CA THR A 314 -26.92 -14.45 -16.53
C THR A 314 -26.14 -15.44 -17.38
N ASN A 315 -25.28 -16.26 -16.77
CA ASN A 315 -24.52 -17.32 -17.40
C ASN A 315 -24.50 -18.55 -16.49
N SER A 316 -25.19 -19.63 -16.88
CA SER A 316 -25.31 -20.86 -16.09
C SER A 316 -23.95 -21.53 -15.80
N ASN A 317 -22.95 -21.30 -16.65
CA ASN A 317 -21.58 -21.78 -16.50
C ASN A 317 -20.72 -20.79 -15.71
N SER A 318 -21.25 -20.25 -14.62
CA SER A 318 -20.53 -19.33 -13.73
C SER A 318 -20.42 -19.92 -12.33
N VAL A 319 -19.41 -19.48 -11.59
CA VAL A 319 -19.24 -19.82 -10.18
C VAL A 319 -18.64 -18.66 -9.39
N ALA A 320 -19.12 -18.47 -8.15
CA ALA A 320 -18.56 -17.56 -7.16
C ALA A 320 -17.86 -18.34 -6.06
N LEU A 321 -16.59 -18.10 -5.86
CA LEU A 321 -15.73 -18.76 -4.87
C LEU A 321 -15.16 -17.73 -3.90
N LYS A 322 -14.86 -18.15 -2.67
CA LYS A 322 -14.06 -17.33 -1.73
C LYS A 322 -12.64 -17.87 -1.69
N TYR A 323 -11.66 -16.97 -1.74
CA TYR A 323 -10.25 -17.38 -1.69
C TYR A 323 -9.92 -18.20 -0.44
N LYS A 324 -10.39 -17.77 0.72
CA LYS A 324 -10.19 -18.50 1.99
C LYS A 324 -10.72 -19.93 2.02
N ASP A 325 -11.75 -20.21 1.24
CA ASP A 325 -12.31 -21.58 1.16
C ASP A 325 -11.46 -22.45 0.21
N ILE A 326 -10.96 -21.89 -0.88
CA ILE A 326 -10.18 -22.64 -1.88
C ILE A 326 -8.68 -22.73 -1.58
N ALA A 327 -8.12 -21.79 -0.82
CA ALA A 327 -6.69 -21.77 -0.50
C ALA A 327 -6.17 -23.07 0.14
N PRO A 328 -6.85 -23.65 1.15
CA PRO A 328 -6.41 -24.89 1.80
C PRO A 328 -6.70 -26.17 0.98
N MET A 329 -7.50 -26.10 -0.09
CA MET A 329 -7.87 -27.25 -0.88
C MET A 329 -6.70 -27.81 -1.69
N ARG A 330 -6.76 -29.10 -2.04
CA ARG A 330 -5.84 -29.73 -2.99
C ARG A 330 -6.16 -29.29 -4.41
N ARG A 331 -5.14 -29.34 -5.28
CA ARG A 331 -5.27 -28.96 -6.70
C ARG A 331 -6.47 -29.63 -7.41
N ALA A 332 -6.69 -30.94 -7.19
CA ALA A 332 -7.78 -31.66 -7.84
C ALA A 332 -9.16 -31.14 -7.38
N GLU A 333 -9.31 -30.82 -6.09
CA GLU A 333 -10.54 -30.26 -5.53
C GLU A 333 -10.83 -28.88 -6.11
N ARG A 334 -9.82 -27.98 -6.10
CA ARG A 334 -9.94 -26.66 -6.71
C ARG A 334 -10.31 -26.73 -8.20
N SER A 335 -9.64 -27.61 -8.95
CA SER A 335 -9.90 -27.75 -10.40
C SER A 335 -11.32 -28.28 -10.67
N ALA A 336 -11.86 -29.12 -9.80
CA ALA A 336 -13.23 -29.63 -9.93
C ALA A 336 -14.28 -28.51 -9.81
N LEU A 337 -14.06 -27.52 -8.93
CA LEU A 337 -14.98 -26.38 -8.74
C LEU A 337 -15.15 -25.50 -9.98
N VAL A 338 -14.11 -25.39 -10.80
CA VAL A 338 -14.09 -24.52 -11.99
C VAL A 338 -14.23 -25.25 -13.30
N LYS A 339 -14.39 -26.60 -13.26
CA LYS A 339 -14.52 -27.41 -14.46
C LYS A 339 -15.80 -27.06 -15.22
N GLY A 340 -15.66 -26.68 -16.51
CA GLY A 340 -16.80 -26.32 -17.36
C GLY A 340 -17.39 -24.93 -17.10
N MET A 341 -16.76 -24.13 -16.24
CA MET A 341 -17.19 -22.76 -15.97
C MET A 341 -16.56 -21.80 -16.99
N ASP A 342 -17.35 -20.88 -17.53
CA ASP A 342 -16.90 -19.79 -18.43
C ASP A 342 -16.49 -18.55 -17.63
N VAL A 343 -17.19 -18.27 -16.53
CA VAL A 343 -16.95 -17.12 -15.64
C VAL A 343 -16.72 -17.60 -14.21
N VAL A 344 -15.58 -17.23 -13.65
CA VAL A 344 -15.19 -17.59 -12.28
C VAL A 344 -14.88 -16.32 -11.49
N TYR A 345 -15.71 -16.02 -10.50
CA TYR A 345 -15.45 -14.95 -9.53
C TYR A 345 -14.77 -15.51 -8.30
N ILE A 346 -13.68 -14.85 -7.86
CA ILE A 346 -12.94 -15.21 -6.64
C ILE A 346 -12.94 -13.98 -5.73
N TYR A 347 -13.63 -14.10 -4.60
CA TYR A 347 -13.71 -13.04 -3.59
C TYR A 347 -12.55 -13.18 -2.60
N HIS A 348 -11.91 -12.05 -2.34
CA HIS A 348 -10.74 -11.92 -1.46
C HIS A 348 -10.98 -10.75 -0.51
N ASP A 349 -10.75 -10.94 0.80
CA ASP A 349 -11.18 -10.02 1.86
C ASP A 349 -10.06 -9.63 2.85
N LYS A 350 -8.79 -9.78 2.46
CA LYS A 350 -7.63 -9.60 3.35
C LYS A 350 -7.53 -8.20 3.98
N VAL A 351 -7.74 -7.15 3.19
CA VAL A 351 -7.60 -5.76 3.66
C VAL A 351 -8.80 -5.38 4.54
N ASP A 352 -10.01 -5.71 4.12
CA ASP A 352 -11.21 -5.42 4.90
C ASP A 352 -11.22 -6.17 6.24
N GLU A 353 -10.87 -7.46 6.26
CA GLU A 353 -10.76 -8.26 7.48
C GLU A 353 -9.75 -7.66 8.47
N ALA A 354 -8.60 -7.18 7.99
CA ALA A 354 -7.59 -6.53 8.82
C ALA A 354 -8.12 -5.23 9.43
N SER A 355 -8.87 -4.44 8.67
CA SER A 355 -9.47 -3.18 9.14
C SER A 355 -10.42 -3.37 10.33
N HIS A 356 -11.06 -4.53 10.41
CA HIS A 356 -11.93 -4.90 11.54
C HIS A 356 -11.15 -5.37 12.78
N THR A 357 -9.88 -5.71 12.63
CA THR A 357 -9.04 -6.21 13.73
C THR A 357 -8.28 -5.08 14.41
N SER A 358 -7.56 -4.28 13.66
CA SER A 358 -6.79 -3.12 14.16
C SER A 358 -6.41 -2.20 13.00
N ASP A 359 -6.56 -0.90 13.21
CA ASP A 359 -6.16 0.12 12.23
C ASP A 359 -4.68 -0.01 11.83
N SER A 360 -3.79 -0.38 12.77
CA SER A 360 -2.36 -0.57 12.50
C SER A 360 -2.05 -1.73 11.55
N MET A 361 -2.99 -2.66 11.36
CA MET A 361 -2.83 -3.83 10.50
C MET A 361 -3.23 -3.58 9.04
N VAL A 362 -3.86 -2.44 8.73
CA VAL A 362 -4.39 -2.17 7.38
C VAL A 362 -3.27 -2.09 6.35
N PHE A 363 -2.19 -1.38 6.63
CA PHE A 363 -1.07 -1.26 5.69
C PHE A 363 -0.27 -2.55 5.51
N PRO A 364 0.09 -3.30 6.57
CA PRO A 364 0.62 -4.65 6.41
C PRO A 364 -0.28 -5.57 5.59
N ALA A 365 -1.60 -5.51 5.82
CA ALA A 365 -2.57 -6.31 5.07
C ALA A 365 -2.63 -5.97 3.57
N CYS A 366 -2.28 -4.75 3.18
CA CYS A 366 -2.15 -4.39 1.76
C CYS A 366 -1.02 -5.19 1.07
N ASP A 367 0.14 -5.32 1.71
CA ASP A 367 1.25 -6.11 1.17
C ASP A 367 0.93 -7.61 1.18
N ASP A 368 0.31 -8.11 2.24
CA ASP A 368 -0.21 -9.49 2.28
C ASP A 368 -1.22 -9.74 1.16
N ALA A 369 -2.14 -8.79 0.91
CA ALA A 369 -3.14 -8.91 -0.16
C ALA A 369 -2.48 -8.99 -1.54
N ILE A 370 -1.42 -8.22 -1.79
CA ILE A 370 -0.64 -8.31 -3.02
C ILE A 370 -0.11 -9.75 -3.19
N GLU A 371 0.51 -10.32 -2.16
CA GLU A 371 1.08 -11.68 -2.24
C GLU A 371 -0.02 -12.75 -2.39
N GLU A 372 -1.14 -12.61 -1.69
CA GLU A 372 -2.26 -13.53 -1.84
C GLU A 372 -2.88 -13.45 -3.25
N ILE A 373 -3.06 -12.26 -3.82
CA ILE A 373 -3.57 -12.10 -5.19
C ILE A 373 -2.58 -12.67 -6.21
N LYS A 374 -1.28 -12.47 -6.04
CA LYS A 374 -0.26 -13.13 -6.87
C LYS A 374 -0.37 -14.65 -6.81
N ASN A 375 -0.64 -15.20 -5.63
CA ASN A 375 -0.89 -16.62 -5.47
C ASN A 375 -2.18 -17.08 -6.16
N ILE A 376 -3.28 -16.32 -6.08
CA ILE A 376 -4.51 -16.61 -6.85
C ILE A 376 -4.22 -16.63 -8.36
N VAL A 377 -3.47 -15.66 -8.86
CA VAL A 377 -3.07 -15.62 -10.28
C VAL A 377 -2.24 -16.86 -10.68
N ARG A 378 -1.32 -17.32 -9.81
CA ARG A 378 -0.55 -18.57 -10.05
C ARG A 378 -1.47 -19.79 -10.09
N ILE A 379 -2.44 -19.90 -9.18
CA ILE A 379 -3.44 -20.98 -9.19
C ILE A 379 -4.24 -20.96 -10.49
N ILE A 380 -4.76 -19.79 -10.89
CA ILE A 380 -5.54 -19.63 -12.11
C ILE A 380 -4.73 -20.10 -13.33
N ARG A 381 -3.48 -19.70 -13.47
CA ARG A 381 -2.62 -20.06 -14.60
C ARG A 381 -2.25 -21.54 -14.60
N ASN A 382 -1.77 -22.05 -13.47
CA ASN A 382 -1.13 -23.35 -13.39
C ASN A 382 -2.11 -24.51 -13.15
N GLU A 383 -3.24 -24.24 -12.52
CA GLU A 383 -4.21 -25.29 -12.16
C GLU A 383 -5.49 -25.20 -12.97
N PHE A 384 -5.95 -23.98 -13.29
CA PHE A 384 -7.20 -23.76 -14.01
C PHE A 384 -7.01 -23.49 -15.51
N SER A 385 -5.76 -23.37 -15.96
CA SER A 385 -5.42 -23.00 -17.35
C SER A 385 -6.08 -21.69 -17.80
N GLY A 386 -6.21 -20.74 -16.86
CA GLY A 386 -6.79 -19.43 -17.11
C GLY A 386 -5.81 -18.51 -17.83
N THR A 387 -6.29 -17.81 -18.86
CA THR A 387 -5.50 -16.86 -19.65
C THR A 387 -5.98 -15.42 -19.52
N ARG A 388 -7.24 -15.23 -19.13
CA ARG A 388 -7.85 -13.90 -18.92
C ARG A 388 -8.21 -13.72 -17.45
N VAL A 389 -7.55 -12.77 -16.80
CA VAL A 389 -7.76 -12.47 -15.39
C VAL A 389 -8.00 -10.97 -15.22
N TYR A 390 -9.11 -10.61 -14.61
CA TYR A 390 -9.40 -9.26 -14.13
C TYR A 390 -9.23 -9.23 -12.62
N ILE A 391 -8.54 -8.23 -12.11
CA ILE A 391 -8.38 -7.98 -10.69
C ILE A 391 -9.02 -6.62 -10.42
N THR A 392 -9.99 -6.56 -9.53
CA THR A 392 -10.73 -5.34 -9.22
C THR A 392 -11.07 -5.26 -7.73
N ALA A 393 -11.59 -4.12 -7.30
CA ALA A 393 -12.06 -3.88 -5.96
C ALA A 393 -13.52 -3.44 -5.97
N ASP A 394 -14.21 -3.66 -4.88
CA ASP A 394 -15.56 -3.12 -4.65
C ASP A 394 -15.50 -1.64 -4.24
N HIS A 395 -14.51 -1.25 -3.42
CA HIS A 395 -14.18 0.13 -3.06
C HIS A 395 -12.71 0.24 -2.62
N GLY A 396 -12.24 1.46 -2.39
CA GLY A 396 -10.99 1.75 -1.70
C GLY A 396 -11.23 2.20 -0.26
N PHE A 397 -10.21 2.80 0.35
CA PHE A 397 -10.29 3.41 1.68
C PHE A 397 -9.36 4.61 1.79
N LEU A 398 -9.65 5.50 2.76
CA LEU A 398 -8.71 6.49 3.24
C LEU A 398 -8.24 6.08 4.64
N TYR A 399 -6.94 6.19 4.86
CA TYR A 399 -6.33 5.95 6.16
C TYR A 399 -5.45 7.12 6.54
N THR A 400 -5.62 7.62 7.75
CA THR A 400 -4.77 8.61 8.37
C THR A 400 -4.25 8.04 9.69
N TYR A 401 -2.96 8.12 9.93
CA TYR A 401 -2.34 7.64 11.17
C TYR A 401 -2.84 8.44 12.38
N SER A 402 -2.91 9.75 12.23
CA SER A 402 -3.50 10.63 13.23
C SER A 402 -5.02 10.67 13.11
N PRO A 403 -5.78 10.62 14.22
CA PRO A 403 -7.23 10.80 14.17
C PRO A 403 -7.60 12.13 13.54
N LEU A 404 -8.62 12.13 12.68
CA LEU A 404 -9.18 13.37 12.16
C LEU A 404 -9.72 14.25 13.30
N SER A 405 -9.57 15.57 13.17
CA SER A 405 -10.10 16.52 14.15
C SER A 405 -11.64 16.44 14.21
N GLU A 406 -12.22 16.84 15.36
CA GLU A 406 -13.69 16.90 15.51
C GLU A 406 -14.33 17.83 14.47
N ASP A 407 -13.64 18.90 14.08
CA ASP A 407 -14.10 19.86 13.06
C ASP A 407 -14.17 19.24 11.65
N SER A 408 -13.50 18.12 11.42
CA SER A 408 -13.54 17.36 10.17
C SER A 408 -14.72 16.37 10.11
N LYS A 409 -15.54 16.29 11.15
CA LYS A 409 -16.73 15.42 11.16
C LYS A 409 -17.86 16.06 10.37
N VAL A 410 -18.32 15.33 9.38
CA VAL A 410 -19.54 15.66 8.65
C VAL A 410 -20.72 14.96 9.31
N ASP A 411 -21.90 15.61 9.33
CA ASP A 411 -23.14 15.00 9.82
C ASP A 411 -23.43 13.71 9.05
N LYS A 412 -23.56 12.62 9.80
CA LYS A 412 -23.79 11.31 9.21
C LYS A 412 -25.20 11.23 8.64
N THR A 413 -25.32 10.96 7.36
CA THR A 413 -26.62 10.63 6.76
C THR A 413 -26.97 9.17 7.05
N CYS A 414 -28.27 8.86 7.12
CA CYS A 414 -28.82 7.55 7.48
C CYS A 414 -28.26 6.37 6.65
N LEU A 415 -27.81 6.62 5.43
CA LEU A 415 -27.24 5.61 4.51
C LEU A 415 -25.84 5.09 4.93
N LEU A 416 -25.10 5.84 5.75
CA LEU A 416 -23.75 5.47 6.19
C LEU A 416 -23.74 4.64 7.48
N TYR A 417 -24.88 4.50 8.17
CA TYR A 417 -24.99 3.77 9.44
C TYR A 417 -25.06 2.24 9.32
N THR A 418 -25.16 1.69 8.13
CA THR A 418 -25.35 0.24 7.93
C THR A 418 -24.08 -0.58 7.98
N SER A 419 -22.92 0.07 8.13
CA SER A 419 -21.64 -0.60 8.39
C SER A 419 -20.96 0.17 9.52
N PRO A 420 -20.94 -0.36 10.77
CA PRO A 420 -20.26 0.33 11.86
C PRO A 420 -18.75 0.36 11.55
N SER A 421 -18.21 1.58 11.44
CA SER A 421 -16.77 1.76 11.39
C SER A 421 -16.14 1.19 12.67
N PRO A 422 -14.95 0.59 12.62
CA PRO A 422 -14.22 0.16 13.82
C PRO A 422 -14.09 1.27 14.88
N ARG A 423 -14.09 2.54 14.45
CA ARG A 423 -14.06 3.72 15.34
C ARG A 423 -15.35 3.93 16.15
N ASP A 424 -16.48 3.40 15.72
CA ASP A 424 -17.75 3.54 16.45
C ASP A 424 -17.88 2.56 17.62
N ARG A 425 -17.01 1.53 17.72
CA ARG A 425 -17.03 0.53 18.79
C ARG A 425 -16.20 0.89 20.02
N THR A 426 -15.34 1.90 19.93
CA THR A 426 -14.47 2.32 21.06
C THR A 426 -15.08 3.40 21.94
N ARG A 427 -16.38 3.76 21.73
CA ARG A 427 -17.12 4.70 22.58
C ARG A 427 -18.42 4.05 23.08
N SER A 428 -18.28 3.07 23.98
CA SER A 428 -19.31 2.66 24.94
C SER A 428 -18.67 2.48 26.28
#